data_8a46c2a78b3f6e1318e8241d4e7373e6
#
_entry.id   8a46c2a78b3f6e1318e8241d4e7373e6
#
_cell.length_a   1.000
_cell.length_b   1.000
_cell.length_c   1.000
_cell.angle_alpha   90.00
_cell.angle_beta   90.00
_cell.angle_gamma   90.00
#
_symmetry.space_group_name_H-M   'P 1'
#
loop_
_entity.id
_entity.type
_entity.pdbx_description
1 polymer ?
#
loop_
_entity_poly.entity_id
_entity_poly.type
_entity_poly.pdbx_seq_one_letter_code
_entity_poly.pdbx_strand_id
1 'polypeptide(L)'
;MTTLTETAYQTRKFINYAILAVVAYIILRIFWSIFSTVFIAIFPPKAAPPNHAFGKLPALLFPTPAASPTSELTFQLETIEGSVPKASESATVYFRPKNAPNLLDLTKATEFARRLEFIKDPIQETKNIYRWEDADAPLRIIRYDIVSKNFLLRYHFEKDMGLFAERAVPVEQVAKSEAKNILQTYNLNQDDYENGSAVVQYLKLVGDKLVKTTSLNQADSIRIDYFRAPIGNTPVVNAYPDEGLISFVFSGSKNTKKRILQFAYTYRPIDYVQTATYGLKASSTAWSELQAG
;
A
#
# COMPACT_ATOMS: atom_id res chain seq x y z
N MET A 1 65.00 30.03 -12.21
CA MET A 1 64.00 29.79 -13.29
C MET A 1 63.77 28.28 -13.37
N THR A 2 62.62 27.81 -12.95
CA THR A 2 62.25 26.39 -13.08
C THR A 2 62.07 26.11 -14.56
N THR A 3 62.78 25.14 -15.08
CA THR A 3 62.70 24.76 -16.50
C THR A 3 61.35 24.08 -16.78
N LEU A 4 60.77 24.28 -17.96
CA LEU A 4 59.49 23.69 -18.40
C LEU A 4 59.44 22.16 -18.19
N THR A 5 60.56 21.48 -18.26
CA THR A 5 60.75 20.05 -18.03
C THR A 5 60.54 19.67 -16.57
N GLU A 6 60.98 20.50 -15.63
CA GLU A 6 60.86 20.26 -14.17
C GLU A 6 59.42 20.43 -13.69
N THR A 7 58.74 21.44 -14.24
CA THR A 7 57.30 21.67 -13.98
C THR A 7 56.46 20.52 -14.54
N ALA A 8 56.73 20.02 -15.73
CA ALA A 8 56.04 18.89 -16.34
C ALA A 8 56.24 17.58 -15.54
N TYR A 9 57.46 17.37 -15.00
CA TYR A 9 57.74 16.20 -14.15
C TYR A 9 56.98 16.28 -12.81
N GLN A 10 56.96 17.42 -12.16
CA GLN A 10 56.24 17.62 -10.91
C GLN A 10 54.69 17.47 -11.11
N THR A 11 54.16 18.00 -12.22
CA THR A 11 52.74 17.87 -12.55
C THR A 11 52.34 16.41 -12.78
N ARG A 12 53.13 15.62 -13.51
CA ARG A 12 52.87 14.17 -13.71
C ARG A 12 52.93 13.44 -12.38
N LYS A 13 53.86 13.76 -11.51
CA LYS A 13 53.99 13.14 -10.18
C LYS A 13 52.75 13.44 -9.30
N PHE A 14 52.30 14.72 -9.34
CA PHE A 14 51.09 15.13 -8.64
C PHE A 14 49.84 14.43 -9.18
N ILE A 15 49.65 14.31 -10.49
CA ILE A 15 48.53 13.62 -11.11
C ILE A 15 48.53 12.15 -10.70
N ASN A 16 49.67 11.47 -10.70
CA ASN A 16 49.77 10.07 -10.30
C ASN A 16 49.41 9.88 -8.83
N TYR A 17 49.85 10.77 -7.93
CA TYR A 17 49.42 10.71 -6.53
C TYR A 17 47.92 11.02 -6.33
N ALA A 18 47.37 11.96 -7.10
CA ALA A 18 45.95 12.26 -7.06
C ALA A 18 45.10 11.04 -7.50
N ILE A 19 45.50 10.37 -8.60
CA ILE A 19 44.85 9.16 -9.05
C ILE A 19 44.95 8.07 -7.99
N LEU A 20 46.12 7.85 -7.41
CA LEU A 20 46.34 6.87 -6.34
C LEU A 20 45.46 7.15 -5.10
N ALA A 21 45.36 8.40 -4.71
CA ALA A 21 44.50 8.85 -3.61
C ALA A 21 43.01 8.60 -3.88
N VAL A 22 42.52 8.86 -5.10
CA VAL A 22 41.14 8.58 -5.51
C VAL A 22 40.87 7.06 -5.47
N VAL A 23 41.79 6.27 -6.02
CA VAL A 23 41.62 4.77 -5.98
C VAL A 23 41.63 4.28 -4.53
N ALA A 24 42.53 4.75 -3.70
CA ALA A 24 42.59 4.39 -2.28
C ALA A 24 41.30 4.79 -1.54
N TYR A 25 40.72 5.96 -1.84
CA TYR A 25 39.46 6.42 -1.27
C TYR A 25 38.27 5.51 -1.69
N ILE A 26 38.21 5.13 -2.95
CA ILE A 26 37.16 4.22 -3.45
C ILE A 26 37.26 2.85 -2.76
N ILE A 27 38.45 2.30 -2.66
CA ILE A 27 38.69 1.01 -1.98
C ILE A 27 38.27 1.11 -0.50
N LEU A 28 38.67 2.17 0.17
CA LEU A 28 38.32 2.40 1.59
C LEU A 28 36.82 2.52 1.78
N ARG A 29 36.13 3.21 0.88
CA ARG A 29 34.66 3.38 0.92
C ARG A 29 33.93 2.04 0.71
N ILE A 30 34.39 1.23 -0.24
CA ILE A 30 33.85 -0.12 -0.48
C ILE A 30 34.08 -1.00 0.75
N PHE A 31 35.30 -1.01 1.28
CA PHE A 31 35.63 -1.76 2.48
C PHE A 31 34.77 -1.35 3.68
N TRP A 32 34.59 -0.03 3.89
CA TRP A 32 33.73 0.49 4.96
C TRP A 32 32.28 0.09 4.80
N SER A 33 31.76 0.11 3.58
CA SER A 33 30.40 -0.33 3.28
C SER A 33 30.19 -1.82 3.60
N ILE A 34 31.12 -2.67 3.18
CA ILE A 34 31.06 -4.11 3.46
C ILE A 34 31.20 -4.37 4.97
N PHE A 35 32.20 -3.73 5.59
CA PHE A 35 32.45 -3.87 7.03
C PHE A 35 31.25 -3.44 7.86
N SER A 36 30.62 -2.29 7.56
CA SER A 36 29.45 -1.83 8.29
C SER A 36 28.26 -2.78 8.16
N THR A 37 28.05 -3.35 6.97
CA THR A 37 26.98 -4.34 6.75
C THR A 37 27.21 -5.63 7.53
N VAL A 38 28.43 -6.15 7.48
CA VAL A 38 28.81 -7.36 8.23
C VAL A 38 28.79 -7.10 9.74
N PHE A 39 29.26 -5.95 10.17
CA PHE A 39 29.26 -5.59 11.60
C PHE A 39 27.83 -5.50 12.17
N ILE A 40 26.90 -4.86 11.44
CA ILE A 40 25.49 -4.80 11.86
C ILE A 40 24.84 -6.19 11.84
N ALA A 41 25.23 -7.06 10.91
CA ALA A 41 24.71 -8.43 10.86
C ALA A 41 25.19 -9.30 12.04
N ILE A 42 26.45 -9.12 12.49
CA ILE A 42 27.02 -9.85 13.62
C ILE A 42 26.62 -9.24 14.97
N PHE A 43 26.56 -7.91 15.02
CA PHE A 43 26.21 -7.15 16.22
C PHE A 43 24.95 -6.30 15.97
N PRO A 44 23.77 -6.91 15.85
CA PRO A 44 22.55 -6.15 15.67
C PRO A 44 22.36 -5.18 16.84
N PRO A 45 22.00 -3.92 16.57
CA PRO A 45 21.75 -2.97 17.64
C PRO A 45 20.66 -3.51 18.55
N LYS A 46 20.87 -3.47 19.86
CA LYS A 46 19.84 -3.85 20.83
C LYS A 46 18.60 -2.99 20.60
N ALA A 47 17.45 -3.65 20.48
CA ALA A 47 16.19 -2.94 20.42
C ALA A 47 16.06 -2.01 21.63
N ALA A 48 15.70 -0.75 21.38
CA ALA A 48 15.46 0.20 22.46
C ALA A 48 14.36 -0.36 23.40
N PRO A 49 14.50 -0.19 24.71
CA PRO A 49 13.47 -0.65 25.65
C PRO A 49 12.14 0.01 25.31
N PRO A 50 11.00 -0.72 25.46
CA PRO A 50 9.67 -0.17 25.20
C PRO A 50 9.43 1.08 26.03
N ASN A 51 9.02 2.18 25.38
CA ASN A 51 8.76 3.46 26.05
C ASN A 51 7.27 3.72 26.34
N HIS A 52 6.35 2.94 25.73
CA HIS A 52 4.90 3.03 25.91
C HIS A 52 4.31 4.45 25.84
N ALA A 53 4.91 5.35 25.05
CA ALA A 53 4.61 6.79 25.07
C ALA A 53 3.15 7.11 24.70
N PHE A 54 2.45 6.25 23.96
CA PHE A 54 1.02 6.43 23.64
C PHE A 54 0.05 5.80 24.68
N GLY A 55 0.57 5.30 25.81
CA GLY A 55 -0.24 4.64 26.82
C GLY A 55 -0.84 3.30 26.36
N LYS A 56 -2.04 2.95 26.81
CA LYS A 56 -2.71 1.71 26.42
C LYS A 56 -3.23 1.82 24.98
N LEU A 57 -2.77 0.93 24.12
CA LEU A 57 -3.24 0.86 22.74
C LEU A 57 -4.65 0.23 22.67
N PRO A 58 -5.49 0.67 21.71
CA PRO A 58 -6.75 -0.01 21.43
C PRO A 58 -6.49 -1.43 20.90
N ALA A 59 -7.44 -2.33 21.13
CA ALA A 59 -7.36 -3.68 20.57
C ALA A 59 -7.35 -3.62 19.03
N LEU A 60 -6.56 -4.49 18.40
CA LEU A 60 -6.56 -4.66 16.96
C LEU A 60 -7.89 -5.31 16.55
N LEU A 61 -8.59 -4.67 15.62
CA LEU A 61 -9.80 -5.22 15.03
C LEU A 61 -9.40 -6.06 13.82
N PHE A 62 -9.47 -7.36 13.97
CA PHE A 62 -9.36 -8.30 12.86
C PHE A 62 -10.75 -8.58 12.26
N PRO A 63 -10.86 -8.81 10.95
CA PRO A 63 -12.12 -9.22 10.36
C PRO A 63 -12.56 -10.55 11.00
N THR A 64 -13.82 -10.58 11.44
CA THR A 64 -14.41 -11.85 11.91
C THR A 64 -14.52 -12.78 10.71
N PRO A 65 -13.92 -13.97 10.72
CA PRO A 65 -14.13 -14.92 9.65
C PRO A 65 -15.62 -15.22 9.51
N ALA A 66 -16.12 -15.26 8.27
CA ALA A 66 -17.45 -15.79 8.02
C ALA A 66 -17.51 -17.18 8.67
N ALA A 67 -18.56 -17.46 9.44
CA ALA A 67 -18.70 -18.65 10.28
C ALA A 67 -18.05 -19.87 9.62
N SER A 68 -16.90 -20.26 10.13
CA SER A 68 -16.22 -21.48 9.71
C SER A 68 -17.00 -22.67 10.26
N PRO A 69 -17.12 -23.75 9.52
CA PRO A 69 -17.62 -24.99 10.09
C PRO A 69 -16.80 -25.32 11.34
N THR A 70 -17.47 -25.79 12.38
CA THR A 70 -16.95 -26.16 13.70
C THR A 70 -16.01 -27.37 13.67
N SER A 71 -15.10 -27.46 12.69
CA SER A 71 -13.99 -28.40 12.74
C SER A 71 -12.90 -27.83 13.62
N GLU A 72 -12.46 -28.59 14.62
CA GLU A 72 -11.30 -28.24 15.41
C GLU A 72 -10.11 -28.04 14.47
N LEU A 73 -9.60 -26.78 14.43
CA LEU A 73 -8.42 -26.47 13.64
C LEU A 73 -7.21 -27.01 14.38
N THR A 74 -6.44 -27.89 13.75
CA THR A 74 -5.13 -28.32 14.24
C THR A 74 -4.05 -27.52 13.54
N PHE A 75 -3.16 -26.89 14.31
CA PHE A 75 -2.07 -26.12 13.79
C PHE A 75 -0.77 -26.93 13.85
N GLN A 76 -0.09 -27.06 12.72
CA GLN A 76 1.22 -27.71 12.63
C GLN A 76 2.27 -26.70 12.23
N LEU A 77 3.41 -26.73 12.91
CA LEU A 77 4.53 -25.85 12.63
C LEU A 77 5.44 -26.49 11.57
N GLU A 78 5.48 -25.91 10.38
CA GLU A 78 6.35 -26.35 9.28
C GLU A 78 7.49 -25.34 9.10
N THR A 79 8.53 -25.43 9.93
CA THR A 79 9.74 -24.62 9.79
C THR A 79 10.95 -25.53 9.59
N ILE A 80 11.95 -25.03 8.86
CA ILE A 80 13.20 -25.78 8.59
C ILE A 80 13.88 -26.19 9.89
N GLU A 81 13.78 -25.39 10.94
CA GLU A 81 14.40 -25.60 12.24
C GLU A 81 13.53 -26.41 13.21
N GLY A 82 12.28 -26.75 12.83
CA GLY A 82 11.32 -27.44 13.71
C GLY A 82 10.93 -26.65 14.97
N SER A 83 11.29 -25.38 15.05
CA SER A 83 11.05 -24.50 16.19
C SER A 83 10.35 -23.20 15.76
N VAL A 84 9.65 -22.56 16.69
CA VAL A 84 9.01 -21.26 16.44
C VAL A 84 10.09 -20.21 16.13
N PRO A 85 10.02 -19.50 14.99
CA PRO A 85 11.01 -18.47 14.65
C PRO A 85 11.07 -17.38 15.72
N LYS A 86 12.27 -16.90 16.03
CA LYS A 86 12.44 -15.77 16.94
C LYS A 86 11.92 -14.52 16.24
N ALA A 87 10.94 -13.84 16.85
CA ALA A 87 10.48 -12.52 16.43
C ALA A 87 11.15 -11.41 17.25
N SER A 88 10.97 -10.18 16.82
CA SER A 88 11.40 -9.00 17.59
C SER A 88 10.70 -8.98 18.94
N GLU A 89 11.42 -8.56 19.98
CA GLU A 89 10.87 -8.40 21.34
C GLU A 89 10.04 -7.12 21.48
N SER A 90 10.12 -6.21 20.52
CA SER A 90 9.39 -4.96 20.51
C SER A 90 8.95 -4.55 19.11
N ALA A 91 7.87 -3.76 19.04
CA ALA A 91 7.39 -3.16 17.80
C ALA A 91 7.29 -1.64 17.96
N THR A 92 7.51 -0.93 16.85
CA THR A 92 7.30 0.51 16.78
C THR A 92 5.86 0.80 16.37
N VAL A 93 5.19 1.63 17.15
CA VAL A 93 3.84 2.14 16.87
C VAL A 93 3.98 3.58 16.39
N TYR A 94 3.37 3.86 15.25
CA TYR A 94 3.37 5.19 14.64
C TYR A 94 2.06 5.92 14.93
N PHE A 95 2.16 7.22 15.17
CA PHE A 95 0.98 8.04 15.33
C PHE A 95 0.27 8.24 13.98
N ARG A 96 -1.05 8.13 14.02
CA ARG A 96 -1.90 8.40 12.86
C ARG A 96 -2.75 9.64 13.12
N PRO A 97 -2.43 10.78 12.48
CA PRO A 97 -3.23 11.99 12.59
C PRO A 97 -4.67 11.73 12.12
N LYS A 98 -5.63 12.28 12.85
CA LYS A 98 -7.03 12.29 12.44
C LYS A 98 -7.39 13.69 11.96
N ASN A 99 -8.02 13.75 10.80
CA ASN A 99 -8.55 15.03 10.31
C ASN A 99 -9.66 15.52 11.24
N ALA A 100 -9.64 16.81 11.57
CA ALA A 100 -10.76 17.45 12.25
C ALA A 100 -11.83 17.84 11.22
N PRO A 101 -13.13 17.69 11.54
CA PRO A 101 -14.21 18.14 10.67
C PRO A 101 -14.12 19.65 10.41
N ASN A 102 -14.35 20.07 9.16
CA ASN A 102 -14.35 21.46 8.73
C ASN A 102 -15.67 21.79 8.02
N LEU A 103 -16.15 23.02 8.16
CA LEU A 103 -17.38 23.50 7.52
C LEU A 103 -17.35 23.39 5.98
N LEU A 104 -16.18 23.46 5.37
CA LEU A 104 -16.00 23.36 3.92
C LEU A 104 -15.85 21.92 3.39
N ASP A 105 -15.86 20.92 4.27
CA ASP A 105 -15.57 19.54 3.84
C ASP A 105 -16.63 19.01 2.88
N LEU A 106 -17.92 19.32 3.11
CA LEU A 106 -19.00 18.92 2.20
C LEU A 106 -18.87 19.62 0.84
N THR A 107 -18.56 20.92 0.83
CA THR A 107 -18.35 21.68 -0.41
C THR A 107 -17.22 21.07 -1.24
N LYS A 108 -16.07 20.79 -0.61
CA LYS A 108 -14.92 20.15 -1.27
C LYS A 108 -15.24 18.74 -1.78
N ALA A 109 -16.01 17.96 -1.01
CA ALA A 109 -16.45 16.63 -1.42
C ALA A 109 -17.40 16.72 -2.64
N THR A 110 -18.31 17.71 -2.67
CA THR A 110 -19.21 17.94 -3.80
C THR A 110 -18.44 18.37 -5.05
N GLU A 111 -17.44 19.24 -4.92
CA GLU A 111 -16.56 19.62 -6.03
C GLU A 111 -15.77 18.42 -6.56
N PHE A 112 -15.26 17.58 -5.67
CA PHE A 112 -14.60 16.33 -6.05
C PHE A 112 -15.55 15.39 -6.80
N ALA A 113 -16.76 15.18 -6.28
CA ALA A 113 -17.78 14.35 -6.93
C ALA A 113 -18.15 14.89 -8.32
N ARG A 114 -18.28 16.22 -8.49
CA ARG A 114 -18.54 16.87 -9.80
C ARG A 114 -17.39 16.63 -10.79
N ARG A 115 -16.14 16.65 -10.35
CA ARG A 115 -15.00 16.30 -11.21
C ARG A 115 -15.07 14.84 -11.70
N LEU A 116 -15.71 13.95 -10.93
CA LEU A 116 -16.02 12.57 -11.30
C LEU A 116 -17.37 12.44 -12.03
N GLU A 117 -17.95 13.55 -12.50
CA GLU A 117 -19.23 13.64 -13.24
C GLU A 117 -20.49 13.29 -12.43
N PHE A 118 -20.41 13.33 -11.09
CA PHE A 118 -21.59 13.23 -10.24
C PHE A 118 -22.19 14.62 -10.00
N ILE A 119 -23.21 14.96 -10.77
CA ILE A 119 -23.83 16.30 -10.78
C ILE A 119 -25.03 16.44 -9.86
N LYS A 120 -25.65 15.33 -9.44
CA LYS A 120 -26.78 15.34 -8.50
C LYS A 120 -26.35 15.79 -7.12
N ASP A 121 -27.30 16.30 -6.36
CA ASP A 121 -27.07 16.64 -4.96
C ASP A 121 -26.75 15.41 -4.10
N PRO A 122 -25.90 15.54 -3.08
CA PRO A 122 -25.53 14.45 -2.20
C PRO A 122 -26.69 14.01 -1.29
N ILE A 123 -26.76 12.72 -1.05
CA ILE A 123 -27.63 12.11 -0.06
C ILE A 123 -26.79 11.81 1.19
N GLN A 124 -27.15 12.39 2.32
CA GLN A 124 -26.46 12.12 3.58
C GLN A 124 -26.88 10.73 4.11
N GLU A 125 -25.92 9.80 4.24
CA GLU A 125 -26.16 8.48 4.82
C GLU A 125 -25.86 8.44 6.33
N THR A 126 -24.78 9.12 6.74
CA THR A 126 -24.41 9.30 8.15
C THR A 126 -23.88 10.71 8.38
N LYS A 127 -23.50 11.05 9.63
CA LYS A 127 -22.96 12.39 9.96
C LYS A 127 -21.84 12.84 9.01
N ASN A 128 -20.98 11.92 8.55
CA ASN A 128 -19.80 12.24 7.76
C ASN A 128 -19.79 11.58 6.38
N ILE A 129 -20.70 10.63 6.11
CA ILE A 129 -20.73 9.88 4.84
C ILE A 129 -21.87 10.40 3.98
N TYR A 130 -21.51 10.80 2.77
CA TYR A 130 -22.41 11.26 1.73
C TYR A 130 -22.31 10.36 0.51
N ARG A 131 -23.42 10.18 -0.17
CA ARG A 131 -23.55 9.40 -1.40
C ARG A 131 -24.04 10.28 -2.54
N TRP A 132 -23.39 10.18 -3.69
CA TRP A 132 -23.85 10.76 -4.95
C TRP A 132 -24.19 9.64 -5.91
N GLU A 133 -25.22 9.89 -6.72
CA GLU A 133 -25.64 9.01 -7.80
C GLU A 133 -25.38 9.70 -9.14
N ASP A 134 -24.88 8.95 -10.12
CA ASP A 134 -24.70 9.49 -11.46
C ASP A 134 -26.06 9.73 -12.11
N ALA A 135 -26.20 10.87 -12.80
CA ALA A 135 -27.46 11.25 -13.44
C ALA A 135 -27.80 10.35 -14.63
N ASP A 136 -26.79 10.02 -15.44
CA ASP A 136 -26.95 9.26 -16.69
C ASP A 136 -26.69 7.77 -16.51
N ALA A 137 -26.03 7.37 -15.43
CA ALA A 137 -25.73 5.99 -15.09
C ALA A 137 -26.14 5.68 -13.64
N PRO A 138 -27.44 5.46 -13.34
CA PRO A 138 -27.92 5.32 -11.96
C PRO A 138 -27.30 4.17 -11.16
N LEU A 139 -26.68 3.20 -11.83
CA LEU A 139 -25.95 2.11 -11.20
C LEU A 139 -24.55 2.51 -10.72
N ARG A 140 -24.09 3.70 -11.09
CA ARG A 140 -22.80 4.26 -10.69
C ARG A 140 -23.02 5.20 -9.51
N ILE A 141 -22.37 4.91 -8.40
CA ILE A 141 -22.47 5.67 -7.15
C ILE A 141 -21.08 5.96 -6.60
N ILE A 142 -20.97 7.04 -5.84
CA ILE A 142 -19.81 7.31 -4.99
C ILE A 142 -20.27 7.56 -3.56
N ARG A 143 -19.67 6.87 -2.60
CA ARG A 143 -19.80 7.11 -1.15
C ARG A 143 -18.50 7.74 -0.67
N TYR A 144 -18.62 8.87 -0.01
CA TYR A 144 -17.47 9.68 0.40
C TYR A 144 -17.59 10.08 1.87
N ASP A 145 -16.55 9.82 2.64
CA ASP A 145 -16.40 10.34 4.00
C ASP A 145 -15.73 11.73 3.92
N ILE A 146 -16.49 12.77 4.21
CA ILE A 146 -16.06 14.17 4.07
C ILE A 146 -14.91 14.53 5.02
N VAL A 147 -14.76 13.83 6.14
CA VAL A 147 -13.71 14.09 7.15
C VAL A 147 -12.41 13.38 6.77
N SER A 148 -12.47 12.07 6.54
CA SER A 148 -11.28 11.29 6.18
C SER A 148 -10.87 11.46 4.73
N LYS A 149 -11.77 11.96 3.86
CA LYS A 149 -11.63 12.06 2.40
C LYS A 149 -11.48 10.71 1.70
N ASN A 150 -11.84 9.64 2.39
CA ASN A 150 -11.88 8.30 1.83
C ASN A 150 -13.18 8.10 1.07
N PHE A 151 -13.13 7.33 -0.01
CA PHE A 151 -14.32 7.09 -0.80
C PHE A 151 -14.32 5.72 -1.48
N LEU A 152 -15.50 5.31 -1.89
CA LEU A 152 -15.74 4.14 -2.71
C LEU A 152 -16.66 4.56 -3.87
N LEU A 153 -16.11 4.62 -5.08
CA LEU A 153 -16.89 4.65 -6.31
C LEU A 153 -17.20 3.20 -6.70
N ARG A 154 -18.46 2.91 -6.98
CA ARG A 154 -18.92 1.59 -7.39
C ARG A 154 -19.93 1.70 -8.52
N TYR A 155 -19.81 0.80 -9.49
CA TYR A 155 -20.83 0.49 -10.48
C TYR A 155 -21.49 -0.83 -10.10
N HIS A 156 -22.81 -0.84 -9.92
CA HIS A 156 -23.59 -2.03 -9.55
C HIS A 156 -23.77 -2.95 -10.77
N PHE A 157 -22.68 -3.59 -11.20
CA PHE A 157 -22.64 -4.48 -12.35
C PHE A 157 -23.57 -5.68 -12.19
N GLU A 158 -23.92 -6.05 -10.97
CA GLU A 158 -24.87 -7.13 -10.65
C GLU A 158 -26.25 -6.89 -11.26
N LYS A 159 -26.57 -5.64 -11.60
CA LYS A 159 -27.81 -5.22 -12.26
C LYS A 159 -27.65 -4.94 -13.76
N ASP A 160 -26.44 -5.10 -14.31
CA ASP A 160 -26.11 -4.86 -15.71
C ASP A 160 -25.16 -5.95 -16.23
N MET A 161 -25.67 -7.18 -16.27
CA MET A 161 -24.88 -8.34 -16.71
C MET A 161 -24.43 -8.25 -18.18
N GLY A 162 -25.13 -7.47 -19.00
CA GLY A 162 -24.76 -7.21 -20.39
C GLY A 162 -23.43 -6.44 -20.54
N LEU A 163 -22.96 -5.79 -19.48
CA LEU A 163 -21.67 -5.11 -19.43
C LEU A 163 -20.50 -6.03 -19.84
N PHE A 164 -20.55 -7.30 -19.45
CA PHE A 164 -19.47 -8.26 -19.68
C PHE A 164 -19.52 -8.95 -21.05
N ALA A 165 -20.48 -8.58 -21.90
CA ALA A 165 -20.52 -9.05 -23.30
C ALA A 165 -19.31 -8.54 -24.11
N GLU A 166 -18.82 -7.33 -23.82
CA GLU A 166 -17.61 -6.76 -24.39
C GLU A 166 -16.38 -7.23 -23.58
N ARG A 167 -15.72 -8.30 -24.03
CA ARG A 167 -14.54 -8.86 -23.35
C ARG A 167 -13.25 -8.12 -23.72
N ALA A 168 -13.24 -6.78 -23.72
CA ALA A 168 -12.05 -5.98 -24.00
C ALA A 168 -11.32 -5.60 -22.69
N VAL A 169 -11.06 -6.59 -21.84
CA VAL A 169 -10.32 -6.38 -20.59
C VAL A 169 -8.91 -5.91 -20.90
N PRO A 170 -8.42 -4.80 -20.30
CA PRO A 170 -7.09 -4.30 -20.56
C PRO A 170 -6.01 -5.27 -20.05
N VAL A 171 -4.89 -5.30 -20.75
CA VAL A 171 -3.69 -5.98 -20.25
C VAL A 171 -3.13 -5.23 -19.04
N GLU A 172 -2.39 -5.92 -18.20
CA GLU A 172 -1.83 -5.39 -16.95
C GLU A 172 -1.21 -4.01 -17.07
N GLN A 173 -0.32 -3.81 -18.04
CA GLN A 173 0.40 -2.55 -18.22
C GLN A 173 -0.54 -1.38 -18.54
N VAL A 174 -1.55 -1.61 -19.38
CA VAL A 174 -2.55 -0.60 -19.74
C VAL A 174 -3.40 -0.25 -18.52
N ALA A 175 -3.86 -1.26 -17.77
CA ALA A 175 -4.66 -1.04 -16.58
C ALA A 175 -3.88 -0.27 -15.49
N LYS A 176 -2.60 -0.61 -15.25
CA LYS A 176 -1.73 0.14 -14.32
C LYS A 176 -1.56 1.59 -14.74
N SER A 177 -1.35 1.84 -16.04
CA SER A 177 -1.21 3.21 -16.55
C SER A 177 -2.51 3.99 -16.41
N GLU A 178 -3.66 3.38 -16.70
CA GLU A 178 -4.99 3.98 -16.54
C GLU A 178 -5.25 4.36 -15.07
N ALA A 179 -5.00 3.44 -14.13
CA ALA A 179 -5.15 3.68 -12.71
C ALA A 179 -4.23 4.81 -12.21
N LYS A 180 -2.96 4.80 -12.62
CA LYS A 180 -2.00 5.86 -12.27
C LYS A 180 -2.46 7.23 -12.80
N ASN A 181 -2.91 7.29 -14.04
CA ASN A 181 -3.42 8.53 -14.64
C ASN A 181 -4.65 9.07 -13.89
N ILE A 182 -5.55 8.19 -13.44
CA ILE A 182 -6.70 8.57 -12.62
C ILE A 182 -6.24 9.18 -11.30
N LEU A 183 -5.32 8.51 -10.57
CA LEU A 183 -4.78 9.03 -9.32
C LEU A 183 -4.13 10.42 -9.51
N GLN A 184 -3.37 10.62 -10.59
CA GLN A 184 -2.74 11.91 -10.90
C GLN A 184 -3.77 12.98 -11.26
N THR A 185 -4.75 12.68 -12.11
CA THR A 185 -5.78 13.62 -12.57
C THR A 185 -6.61 14.17 -11.41
N TYR A 186 -6.87 13.34 -10.40
CA TYR A 186 -7.64 13.75 -9.23
C TYR A 186 -6.79 14.20 -8.03
N ASN A 187 -5.46 14.32 -8.18
CA ASN A 187 -4.51 14.66 -7.12
C ASN A 187 -4.60 13.72 -5.90
N LEU A 188 -4.71 12.43 -6.17
CA LEU A 188 -4.82 11.38 -5.16
C LEU A 188 -3.50 10.62 -4.96
N ASN A 189 -2.46 11.01 -5.69
CA ASN A 189 -1.11 10.47 -5.53
C ASN A 189 -0.56 10.80 -4.15
N GLN A 190 0.05 9.82 -3.53
CA GLN A 190 0.76 9.94 -2.27
C GLN A 190 2.12 9.26 -2.44
N ASP A 191 3.18 9.89 -1.94
CA ASP A 191 4.57 9.43 -2.12
C ASP A 191 4.78 7.99 -1.63
N ASP A 192 4.10 7.60 -0.57
CA ASP A 192 4.18 6.26 -0.01
C ASP A 192 3.52 5.18 -0.88
N TYR A 193 2.58 5.53 -1.74
CA TYR A 193 2.01 4.62 -2.75
C TYR A 193 2.79 4.67 -4.06
N GLU A 194 3.36 5.80 -4.45
CA GLU A 194 4.23 5.91 -5.62
C GLU A 194 5.48 5.04 -5.48
N ASN A 195 6.04 4.99 -4.27
CA ASN A 195 7.18 4.15 -3.91
C ASN A 195 6.79 2.75 -3.42
N GLY A 196 5.50 2.44 -3.45
CA GLY A 196 4.94 1.16 -3.05
C GLY A 196 4.92 0.13 -4.19
N SER A 197 4.02 -0.84 -4.07
CA SER A 197 3.83 -1.87 -5.09
C SER A 197 2.38 -1.91 -5.58
N ALA A 198 2.20 -2.40 -6.82
CA ALA A 198 0.88 -2.62 -7.39
C ALA A 198 0.73 -4.09 -7.80
N VAL A 199 -0.25 -4.77 -7.23
CA VAL A 199 -0.59 -6.16 -7.54
C VAL A 199 -1.79 -6.17 -8.47
N VAL A 200 -1.72 -6.99 -9.52
CA VAL A 200 -2.77 -7.11 -10.53
C VAL A 200 -3.39 -8.50 -10.49
N GLN A 201 -4.69 -8.57 -10.58
CA GLN A 201 -5.46 -9.81 -10.60
C GLN A 201 -6.53 -9.75 -11.68
N TYR A 202 -6.59 -10.77 -12.52
CA TYR A 202 -7.69 -10.96 -13.43
C TYR A 202 -8.88 -11.57 -12.70
N LEU A 203 -10.09 -11.10 -13.02
CA LEU A 203 -11.31 -11.54 -12.40
C LEU A 203 -12.28 -12.03 -13.47
N LYS A 204 -12.97 -13.13 -13.17
CA LYS A 204 -14.04 -13.70 -13.99
C LYS A 204 -15.36 -13.59 -13.26
N LEU A 205 -16.42 -13.29 -13.98
CA LEU A 205 -17.78 -13.29 -13.46
C LEU A 205 -18.29 -14.73 -13.27
N VAL A 206 -18.71 -15.05 -12.06
CA VAL A 206 -19.35 -16.33 -11.72
C VAL A 206 -20.63 -16.02 -10.95
N GLY A 207 -21.77 -16.21 -11.58
CA GLY A 207 -23.05 -15.72 -11.04
C GLY A 207 -23.05 -14.19 -10.99
N ASP A 208 -23.18 -13.64 -9.80
CA ASP A 208 -23.16 -12.20 -9.51
C ASP A 208 -21.85 -11.71 -8.87
N LYS A 209 -20.81 -12.56 -8.83
CA LYS A 209 -19.53 -12.27 -8.16
C LYS A 209 -18.36 -12.33 -9.12
N LEU A 210 -17.40 -11.44 -8.87
CA LEU A 210 -16.09 -11.47 -9.53
C LEU A 210 -15.15 -12.33 -8.72
N VAL A 211 -14.64 -13.42 -9.32
CA VAL A 211 -13.69 -14.34 -8.70
C VAL A 211 -12.35 -14.33 -9.42
N LYS A 212 -11.27 -14.60 -8.71
CA LYS A 212 -9.90 -14.62 -9.28
C LYS A 212 -9.79 -15.65 -10.40
N THR A 213 -9.10 -15.28 -11.49
CA THR A 213 -8.70 -16.18 -12.58
C THR A 213 -7.25 -15.93 -12.98
N THR A 214 -6.59 -16.96 -13.46
CA THR A 214 -5.18 -16.84 -13.94
C THR A 214 -5.09 -16.52 -15.43
N SER A 215 -6.18 -16.64 -16.15
CA SER A 215 -6.21 -16.49 -17.63
C SER A 215 -6.87 -15.18 -18.03
N LEU A 216 -6.12 -14.33 -18.75
CA LEU A 216 -6.65 -13.12 -19.38
C LEU A 216 -7.81 -13.43 -20.34
N ASN A 217 -7.73 -14.53 -21.11
CA ASN A 217 -8.76 -14.91 -22.07
C ASN A 217 -10.10 -15.28 -21.42
N GLN A 218 -10.09 -15.60 -20.13
CA GLN A 218 -11.28 -15.91 -19.36
C GLN A 218 -11.73 -14.74 -18.46
N ALA A 219 -10.93 -13.67 -18.43
CA ALA A 219 -11.20 -12.53 -17.58
C ALA A 219 -12.33 -11.67 -18.15
N ASP A 220 -13.21 -11.21 -17.26
CA ASP A 220 -14.27 -10.25 -17.53
C ASP A 220 -13.93 -8.87 -16.94
N SER A 221 -12.96 -8.82 -16.03
CA SER A 221 -12.44 -7.59 -15.43
C SER A 221 -11.01 -7.78 -14.90
N ILE A 222 -10.37 -6.66 -14.55
CA ILE A 222 -9.02 -6.64 -13.98
C ILE A 222 -9.03 -5.78 -12.71
N ARG A 223 -8.46 -6.29 -11.64
CA ARG A 223 -8.30 -5.60 -10.37
C ARG A 223 -6.85 -5.19 -10.20
N ILE A 224 -6.63 -3.99 -9.67
CA ILE A 224 -5.33 -3.47 -9.28
C ILE A 224 -5.41 -3.03 -7.84
N ASP A 225 -4.55 -3.57 -7.00
CA ASP A 225 -4.39 -3.22 -5.60
C ASP A 225 -3.05 -2.51 -5.39
N TYR A 226 -3.09 -1.29 -4.85
CA TYR A 226 -1.90 -0.52 -4.50
C TYR A 226 -1.58 -0.70 -3.03
N PHE A 227 -0.35 -1.06 -2.76
CA PHE A 227 0.21 -1.21 -1.43
C PHE A 227 1.24 -0.11 -1.16
N ARG A 228 1.28 0.34 0.08
CA ARG A 228 2.25 1.37 0.51
C ARG A 228 3.67 0.84 0.47
N ALA A 229 4.62 1.75 0.35
CA ALA A 229 6.03 1.42 0.56
C ALA A 229 6.24 0.82 1.95
N PRO A 230 7.13 -0.17 2.09
CA PRO A 230 7.45 -0.75 3.39
C PRO A 230 8.04 0.31 4.32
N ILE A 231 7.78 0.17 5.62
CA ILE A 231 8.41 1.00 6.65
C ILE A 231 9.66 0.26 7.12
N GLY A 232 10.84 0.76 6.76
CA GLY A 232 12.07 0.00 6.87
C GLY A 232 11.98 -1.29 6.02
N ASN A 233 12.09 -2.45 6.64
CA ASN A 233 11.97 -3.75 5.97
C ASN A 233 10.60 -4.43 6.20
N THR A 234 9.64 -3.73 6.83
CA THR A 234 8.35 -4.32 7.20
C THR A 234 7.28 -3.89 6.20
N PRO A 235 6.60 -4.82 5.52
CA PRO A 235 5.52 -4.49 4.61
C PRO A 235 4.34 -3.87 5.36
N VAL A 236 3.69 -2.89 4.74
CA VAL A 236 2.48 -2.26 5.27
C VAL A 236 1.27 -2.96 4.68
N VAL A 237 0.54 -3.67 5.53
CA VAL A 237 -0.67 -4.40 5.15
C VAL A 237 -1.88 -3.87 5.92
N ASN A 238 -3.08 -4.17 5.43
CA ASN A 238 -4.32 -3.89 6.14
C ASN A 238 -4.86 -5.18 6.82
N ALA A 239 -6.07 -5.12 7.33
CA ALA A 239 -6.74 -6.28 7.94
C ALA A 239 -6.98 -7.44 6.94
N TYR A 240 -7.03 -7.13 5.64
CA TYR A 240 -7.05 -8.10 4.54
C TYR A 240 -5.73 -7.93 3.75
N PRO A 241 -4.71 -8.74 4.03
CA PRO A 241 -3.36 -8.55 3.47
C PRO A 241 -3.30 -8.58 1.95
N ASP A 242 -4.23 -9.30 1.31
CA ASP A 242 -4.33 -9.44 -0.15
C ASP A 242 -5.02 -8.25 -0.83
N GLU A 243 -5.55 -7.30 -0.08
CA GLU A 243 -6.29 -6.17 -0.60
C GLU A 243 -5.58 -4.85 -0.33
N GLY A 244 -5.36 -4.07 -1.40
CA GLY A 244 -4.82 -2.72 -1.30
C GLY A 244 -5.83 -1.75 -0.69
N LEU A 245 -5.34 -0.74 0.04
CA LEU A 245 -6.18 0.36 0.53
C LEU A 245 -6.61 1.32 -0.59
N ILE A 246 -5.89 1.33 -1.70
CA ILE A 246 -6.30 1.94 -2.96
C ILE A 246 -6.44 0.81 -3.95
N SER A 247 -7.64 0.66 -4.53
CA SER A 247 -7.87 -0.40 -5.50
C SER A 247 -8.81 0.05 -6.62
N PHE A 248 -8.56 -0.50 -7.80
CA PHE A 248 -9.40 -0.33 -8.97
C PHE A 248 -9.88 -1.69 -9.49
N VAL A 249 -11.10 -1.72 -10.00
CA VAL A 249 -11.60 -2.82 -10.82
C VAL A 249 -12.09 -2.23 -12.13
N PHE A 250 -11.46 -2.60 -13.23
CA PHE A 250 -11.82 -2.16 -14.57
C PHE A 250 -12.54 -3.27 -15.32
N SER A 251 -13.60 -2.89 -16.01
CA SER A 251 -14.29 -3.76 -16.98
C SER A 251 -13.66 -3.67 -18.37
N GLY A 252 -14.13 -4.51 -19.29
CA GLY A 252 -13.82 -4.40 -20.72
C GLY A 252 -14.64 -3.34 -21.47
N SER A 253 -15.54 -2.60 -20.81
CA SER A 253 -16.43 -1.67 -21.48
C SER A 253 -15.70 -0.46 -22.08
N LYS A 254 -16.14 -0.03 -23.25
CA LYS A 254 -15.71 1.23 -23.89
C LYS A 254 -16.44 2.46 -23.33
N ASN A 255 -17.57 2.25 -22.64
CA ASN A 255 -18.30 3.32 -21.99
C ASN A 255 -17.55 3.76 -20.72
N THR A 256 -17.11 5.01 -20.66
CA THR A 256 -16.32 5.56 -19.56
C THR A 256 -17.02 5.43 -18.20
N LYS A 257 -18.34 5.57 -18.15
CA LYS A 257 -19.13 5.45 -16.91
C LYS A 257 -19.26 4.01 -16.40
N LYS A 258 -19.04 3.02 -17.28
CA LYS A 258 -19.06 1.58 -16.98
C LYS A 258 -17.67 0.97 -16.93
N ARG A 259 -16.64 1.75 -17.27
CA ARG A 259 -15.24 1.30 -17.31
C ARG A 259 -14.71 0.94 -15.94
N ILE A 260 -15.01 1.77 -14.93
CA ILE A 260 -14.59 1.58 -13.54
C ILE A 260 -15.76 0.92 -12.79
N LEU A 261 -15.62 -0.35 -12.46
CA LEU A 261 -16.58 -1.10 -11.64
C LEU A 261 -16.41 -0.76 -10.16
N GLN A 262 -15.17 -0.54 -9.74
CA GLN A 262 -14.84 -0.12 -8.39
C GLN A 262 -13.61 0.76 -8.40
N PHE A 263 -13.65 1.83 -7.63
CA PHE A 263 -12.47 2.59 -7.22
C PHE A 263 -12.60 2.88 -5.73
N ALA A 264 -11.86 2.12 -4.94
CA ALA A 264 -11.74 2.33 -3.52
C ALA A 264 -10.49 3.16 -3.24
N TYR A 265 -10.64 4.23 -2.48
CA TYR A 265 -9.56 5.07 -2.04
C TYR A 265 -9.62 5.24 -0.53
N THR A 266 -8.67 4.64 0.16
CA THR A 266 -8.50 4.78 1.60
C THR A 266 -7.08 5.22 1.88
N TYR A 267 -6.93 6.48 2.25
CA TYR A 267 -5.64 7.02 2.66
C TYR A 267 -5.65 7.34 4.16
N ARG A 268 -4.60 6.92 4.82
CA ARG A 268 -4.41 7.12 6.25
C ARG A 268 -3.00 7.65 6.46
N PRO A 269 -2.82 8.96 6.68
CA PRO A 269 -1.50 9.54 6.91
C PRO A 269 -0.85 8.92 8.14
N ILE A 270 0.47 8.76 8.09
CA ILE A 270 1.31 8.28 9.19
C ILE A 270 2.28 9.39 9.53
N ASP A 271 2.39 9.71 10.81
CA ASP A 271 3.45 10.55 11.32
C ASP A 271 4.63 9.67 11.72
N TYR A 272 5.70 9.76 10.93
CA TYR A 272 6.91 8.97 11.15
C TYR A 272 7.81 9.52 12.26
N VAL A 273 7.56 10.74 12.73
CA VAL A 273 8.32 11.39 13.81
C VAL A 273 7.76 11.00 15.17
N GLN A 274 6.43 10.99 15.28
CA GLN A 274 5.77 10.61 16.54
C GLN A 274 5.63 9.09 16.61
N THR A 275 6.58 8.47 17.34
CA THR A 275 6.63 7.02 17.49
C THR A 275 6.73 6.60 18.94
N ALA A 276 6.26 5.40 19.23
CA ALA A 276 6.40 4.74 20.52
C ALA A 276 6.74 3.27 20.33
N THR A 277 7.53 2.70 21.24
CA THR A 277 7.89 1.29 21.22
C THR A 277 7.11 0.50 22.25
N TYR A 278 6.62 -0.67 21.87
CA TYR A 278 5.85 -1.57 22.72
C TYR A 278 6.45 -2.96 22.72
N GLY A 279 6.48 -3.60 23.87
CA GLY A 279 6.89 -5.00 23.98
C GLY A 279 5.92 -5.92 23.23
N LEU A 280 6.47 -6.88 22.52
CA LEU A 280 5.71 -7.94 21.87
C LEU A 280 5.71 -9.19 22.73
N LYS A 281 4.64 -9.97 22.60
CA LYS A 281 4.56 -11.31 23.18
C LYS A 281 5.62 -12.21 22.52
N ALA A 282 6.29 -13.04 23.29
CA ALA A 282 7.24 -13.99 22.73
C ALA A 282 6.56 -14.95 21.74
N SER A 283 7.23 -15.26 20.64
CA SER A 283 6.68 -16.12 19.58
C SER A 283 6.24 -17.48 20.12
N SER A 284 7.00 -18.08 21.04
CA SER A 284 6.64 -19.35 21.68
C SER A 284 5.36 -19.27 22.49
N THR A 285 5.16 -18.17 23.23
CA THR A 285 3.91 -17.93 23.98
C THR A 285 2.73 -17.72 23.04
N ALA A 286 2.91 -16.94 21.99
CA ALA A 286 1.87 -16.72 20.98
C ALA A 286 1.48 -18.03 20.27
N TRP A 287 2.44 -18.88 19.99
CA TRP A 287 2.20 -20.20 19.39
C TRP A 287 1.42 -21.14 20.33
N SER A 288 1.82 -21.23 21.60
CA SER A 288 1.11 -22.05 22.57
C SER A 288 -0.33 -21.57 22.81
N GLU A 289 -0.58 -20.27 22.81
CA GLU A 289 -1.94 -19.73 22.88
C GLU A 289 -2.78 -20.04 21.63
N LEU A 290 -2.17 -19.98 20.44
CA LEU A 290 -2.85 -20.35 19.19
C LEU A 290 -3.24 -21.84 19.18
N GLN A 291 -2.41 -22.71 19.75
CA GLN A 291 -2.71 -24.13 19.87
C GLN A 291 -3.77 -24.44 20.93
N ALA A 292 -3.89 -23.60 21.94
CA ALA A 292 -4.87 -23.76 23.00
C ALA A 292 -6.30 -23.30 22.63
N GLY A 293 -6.47 -22.54 21.55
CA GLY A 293 -7.76 -22.04 21.03
C GLY A 293 -8.07 -20.63 21.51
#